data_e0d5c176d71bfc259b9d214fbfd7d65a
#
_entry.id   e0d5c176d71bfc259b9d214fbfd7d65a
#
_cell.length_a   1.000
_cell.length_b   1.000
_cell.length_c   1.000
_cell.angle_alpha   90.00
_cell.angle_beta   90.00
_cell.angle_gamma   90.00
#
_symmetry.space_group_name_H-M   'P 1'
#
loop_
_entity.id
_entity.type
_entity.pdbx_description
1 polymer ?
#
loop_
_entity_poly.entity_id
_entity_poly.type
_entity_poly.pdbx_seq_one_letter_code
_entity_poly.pdbx_strand_id
1 'polypeptide(L)'
;MVDNQDKSILYGRLVVYRAEACHRLPKKASVIPAIDNGYCGRCHSKILMHWQLPGAEKYCWQCANMGRITTKHCLVTIEEPNDFETIVNPCTWQGKLTSLQQQVSDEQIKALKEGKSHLTYAVTSAGKTEMLFPMLTLAIKQKKRIAIVSPRIDVILELKIRIKAAFNVPFIVLFGGTEDEYQYTQLILATTHQLMKFKQAFDVIVLDEADAFPYANSQLLVTSVYQALKKDGIIFFLTATLNTTLKKMIRRQEVLLSTLPLRFHGQPLPNLNVQRVNKWRKRLPIKVVRQMIHLKNKRIKFLVFVPQVKDIENVINQIKNEKYGLKILGTYAADATRLEKVQAMRDGLIDGLVTTTILERGVTFLGIDVLILGGDEPVFSAAALIQIAGRCGRSADRPNGLVRVYVQEKTKQVVNAIAEIHYLNNLGKHYEM
;
A
#
# COMPACT_ATOMS: atom_id res chain seq x y z
N MET A 1 -22.21 -34.97 -11.11
CA MET A 1 -21.11 -35.44 -10.22
C MET A 1 -20.29 -34.20 -9.81
N VAL A 2 -20.61 -33.60 -8.67
CA VAL A 2 -19.87 -32.45 -8.05
C VAL A 2 -19.48 -32.90 -6.63
N ASP A 3 -18.99 -34.13 -6.51
CA ASP A 3 -18.78 -34.77 -5.19
C ASP A 3 -17.36 -34.69 -4.64
N ASN A 4 -16.46 -33.93 -5.26
CA ASN A 4 -15.10 -33.73 -4.73
C ASN A 4 -14.50 -32.38 -5.09
N GLN A 5 -15.31 -31.31 -5.25
CA GLN A 5 -14.72 -29.99 -5.22
C GLN A 5 -14.20 -29.76 -3.81
N ASP A 6 -12.94 -29.40 -3.72
CA ASP A 6 -12.28 -29.06 -2.48
C ASP A 6 -13.08 -28.00 -1.73
N LYS A 7 -13.75 -28.39 -0.64
CA LYS A 7 -14.59 -27.51 0.19
C LYS A 7 -13.83 -26.31 0.73
N SER A 8 -12.50 -26.42 0.77
CA SER A 8 -11.62 -25.39 1.28
C SER A 8 -11.69 -24.09 0.47
N ILE A 9 -12.06 -24.14 -0.81
CA ILE A 9 -12.26 -22.95 -1.63
C ILE A 9 -13.39 -22.04 -1.13
N LEU A 10 -14.32 -22.56 -0.30
CA LEU A 10 -15.44 -21.83 0.29
C LEU A 10 -15.13 -21.29 1.71
N TYR A 11 -14.04 -21.71 2.35
CA TYR A 11 -13.72 -21.34 3.72
C TYR A 11 -13.46 -19.84 3.85
N GLY A 12 -14.38 -19.11 4.53
CA GLY A 12 -14.34 -17.67 4.69
C GLY A 12 -14.41 -16.88 3.38
N ARG A 13 -14.72 -17.52 2.25
CA ARG A 13 -14.73 -16.88 0.93
C ARG A 13 -16.15 -16.76 0.38
N LEU A 14 -16.48 -15.61 -0.21
CA LEU A 14 -17.73 -15.37 -0.92
C LEU A 14 -17.59 -15.79 -2.39
N VAL A 15 -17.97 -17.03 -2.70
CA VAL A 15 -17.92 -17.57 -4.06
C VAL A 15 -19.26 -17.34 -4.74
N VAL A 16 -19.22 -16.87 -5.99
CA VAL A 16 -20.44 -16.56 -6.76
C VAL A 16 -20.95 -17.81 -7.46
N TYR A 17 -22.21 -18.15 -7.22
CA TYR A 17 -22.95 -19.21 -7.89
C TYR A 17 -24.18 -18.63 -8.58
N ARG A 18 -24.69 -19.30 -9.61
CA ARG A 18 -26.04 -19.03 -10.10
C ARG A 18 -27.07 -19.54 -9.08
N ALA A 19 -28.12 -18.79 -8.83
CA ALA A 19 -29.13 -19.15 -7.84
C ALA A 19 -29.70 -20.57 -8.05
N GLU A 20 -29.85 -20.98 -9.31
CA GLU A 20 -30.31 -22.31 -9.71
C GLU A 20 -29.37 -23.46 -9.30
N ALA A 21 -28.07 -23.18 -9.11
CA ALA A 21 -27.07 -24.17 -8.73
C ALA A 21 -26.89 -24.32 -7.20
N CYS A 22 -27.56 -23.48 -6.41
CA CYS A 22 -27.38 -23.46 -4.96
C CYS A 22 -27.96 -24.67 -4.21
N HIS A 23 -28.78 -25.51 -4.86
CA HIS A 23 -29.32 -26.74 -4.27
C HIS A 23 -28.31 -27.90 -4.16
N ARG A 24 -27.16 -27.81 -4.83
CA ARG A 24 -26.09 -28.84 -4.85
C ARG A 24 -24.91 -28.53 -3.94
N LEU A 25 -25.08 -27.64 -2.97
CA LEU A 25 -24.00 -27.16 -2.12
C LEU A 25 -23.74 -28.07 -0.92
N PRO A 26 -22.51 -28.04 -0.35
CA PRO A 26 -22.21 -28.75 0.88
C PRO A 26 -23.14 -28.38 2.03
N LYS A 27 -23.53 -29.34 2.89
CA LYS A 27 -24.47 -29.12 4.02
C LYS A 27 -24.12 -27.96 4.97
N LYS A 28 -22.81 -27.58 5.08
CA LYS A 28 -22.34 -26.47 5.92
C LYS A 28 -22.25 -25.14 5.20
N ALA A 29 -22.63 -25.07 3.93
CA ALA A 29 -22.54 -23.83 3.16
C ALA A 29 -23.67 -22.89 3.51
N SER A 30 -23.33 -21.66 3.81
CA SER A 30 -24.26 -20.53 3.92
C SER A 30 -24.47 -19.89 2.56
N VAL A 31 -25.70 -19.66 2.19
CA VAL A 31 -26.10 -19.05 0.92
C VAL A 31 -26.64 -17.65 1.22
N ILE A 32 -26.07 -16.64 0.59
CA ILE A 32 -26.44 -15.24 0.74
C ILE A 32 -26.92 -14.73 -0.62
N PRO A 33 -28.09 -14.08 -0.75
CA PRO A 33 -28.46 -13.44 -2.00
C PRO A 33 -27.38 -12.44 -2.44
N ALA A 34 -27.00 -12.48 -3.72
CA ALA A 34 -25.96 -11.57 -4.23
C ALA A 34 -26.44 -10.10 -4.25
N ILE A 35 -27.76 -9.90 -4.38
CA ILE A 35 -28.43 -8.61 -4.19
C ILE A 35 -29.65 -8.87 -3.31
N ASP A 36 -29.70 -8.20 -2.16
CA ASP A 36 -30.80 -8.30 -1.20
C ASP A 36 -31.24 -6.90 -0.76
N ASN A 37 -32.56 -6.68 -0.72
CA ASN A 37 -33.19 -5.41 -0.28
C ASN A 37 -32.56 -4.16 -0.91
N GLY A 38 -32.10 -4.26 -2.17
CA GLY A 38 -31.48 -3.17 -2.90
C GLY A 38 -30.01 -2.92 -2.54
N TYR A 39 -29.37 -3.84 -1.84
CA TYR A 39 -27.94 -3.78 -1.50
C TYR A 39 -27.18 -4.99 -2.06
N CYS A 40 -25.92 -4.76 -2.36
CA CYS A 40 -25.00 -5.80 -2.81
C CYS A 40 -24.53 -6.66 -1.62
N GLY A 41 -24.75 -7.98 -1.65
CA GLY A 41 -24.31 -8.92 -0.61
C GLY A 41 -22.77 -9.04 -0.47
N ARG A 42 -22.00 -8.59 -1.49
CA ARG A 42 -20.53 -8.64 -1.48
C ARG A 42 -19.88 -7.38 -0.96
N CYS A 43 -20.30 -6.21 -1.41
CA CYS A 43 -19.66 -4.94 -1.08
C CYS A 43 -20.54 -3.96 -0.29
N HIS A 44 -21.76 -4.37 0.03
CA HIS A 44 -22.79 -3.62 0.76
C HIS A 44 -23.21 -2.28 0.13
N SER A 45 -22.81 -2.02 -1.12
CA SER A 45 -23.24 -0.82 -1.83
C SER A 45 -24.71 -0.89 -2.19
N LYS A 46 -25.40 0.26 -2.10
CA LYS A 46 -26.77 0.40 -2.58
C LYS A 46 -26.80 0.25 -4.10
N ILE A 47 -27.74 -0.57 -4.59
CA ILE A 47 -27.96 -0.77 -6.02
C ILE A 47 -28.81 0.38 -6.55
N LEU A 48 -28.27 1.11 -7.52
CA LEU A 48 -29.00 2.23 -8.13
C LEU A 48 -29.97 1.73 -9.20
N MET A 49 -31.07 2.46 -9.42
CA MET A 49 -32.12 2.05 -10.35
C MET A 49 -31.63 1.82 -11.78
N HIS A 50 -30.68 2.60 -12.23
CA HIS A 50 -30.08 2.50 -13.57
C HIS A 50 -28.99 1.41 -13.73
N TRP A 51 -28.63 0.71 -12.64
CA TRP A 51 -27.74 -0.46 -12.71
C TRP A 51 -28.53 -1.71 -13.07
N GLN A 52 -28.95 -1.76 -14.32
CA GLN A 52 -29.83 -2.79 -14.83
C GLN A 52 -29.32 -3.32 -16.17
N LEU A 53 -29.45 -4.62 -16.34
CA LEU A 53 -29.16 -5.34 -17.57
C LEU A 53 -30.45 -5.53 -18.38
N PRO A 54 -30.37 -5.91 -19.67
CA PRO A 54 -31.55 -6.32 -20.41
C PRO A 54 -32.35 -7.39 -19.65
N GLY A 55 -33.69 -7.28 -19.65
CA GLY A 55 -34.58 -8.18 -18.90
C GLY A 55 -34.76 -7.82 -17.41
N ALA A 56 -34.52 -6.56 -17.04
CA ALA A 56 -34.74 -6.00 -15.70
C ALA A 56 -33.86 -6.60 -14.58
N GLU A 57 -32.82 -7.36 -14.94
CA GLU A 57 -31.86 -7.93 -14.01
C GLU A 57 -30.96 -6.85 -13.44
N LYS A 58 -30.95 -6.66 -12.11
CA LYS A 58 -30.11 -5.69 -11.43
C LYS A 58 -28.68 -6.25 -11.19
N TYR A 59 -27.68 -5.39 -11.23
CA TYR A 59 -26.30 -5.76 -10.94
C TYR A 59 -25.59 -4.71 -10.08
N CYS A 60 -24.51 -5.10 -9.44
CA CYS A 60 -23.68 -4.16 -8.69
C CYS A 60 -22.55 -3.61 -9.57
N TRP A 61 -22.60 -2.31 -9.87
CA TRP A 61 -21.53 -1.62 -10.59
C TRP A 61 -20.28 -1.45 -9.75
N GLN A 62 -20.41 -1.13 -8.45
CA GLN A 62 -19.28 -0.79 -7.57
C GLN A 62 -18.21 -1.88 -7.45
N CYS A 63 -18.62 -3.13 -7.47
CA CYS A 63 -17.69 -4.26 -7.40
C CYS A 63 -17.68 -5.12 -8.68
N ALA A 64 -18.11 -4.58 -9.81
CA ALA A 64 -18.18 -5.32 -11.08
C ALA A 64 -16.80 -5.81 -11.56
N ASN A 65 -15.74 -5.04 -11.31
CA ASN A 65 -14.36 -5.41 -11.64
C ASN A 65 -13.85 -6.65 -10.87
N MET A 66 -14.56 -7.09 -9.82
CA MET A 66 -14.25 -8.29 -9.06
C MET A 66 -15.04 -9.53 -9.54
N GLY A 67 -15.62 -9.46 -10.74
CA GLY A 67 -16.61 -10.38 -11.28
C GLY A 67 -18.02 -9.83 -11.02
N ARG A 68 -18.79 -9.70 -12.11
CA ARG A 68 -20.17 -9.16 -12.04
C ARG A 68 -21.07 -10.07 -11.21
N ILE A 69 -21.81 -9.51 -10.28
CA ILE A 69 -22.88 -10.17 -9.55
C ILE A 69 -24.21 -9.50 -9.85
N THR A 70 -25.26 -10.29 -9.94
CA THR A 70 -26.60 -9.87 -10.33
C THR A 70 -27.66 -10.48 -9.40
N THR A 71 -28.94 -10.11 -9.58
CA THR A 71 -30.08 -10.71 -8.86
C THR A 71 -30.25 -12.23 -9.11
N LYS A 72 -29.65 -12.77 -10.17
CA LYS A 72 -29.67 -14.21 -10.48
C LYS A 72 -28.50 -15.00 -9.83
N HIS A 73 -27.68 -14.35 -9.02
CA HIS A 73 -26.59 -14.99 -8.33
C HIS A 73 -26.85 -15.11 -6.82
N CYS A 74 -26.16 -16.05 -6.20
CA CYS A 74 -25.97 -16.13 -4.76
C CYS A 74 -24.47 -16.14 -4.43
N LEU A 75 -24.14 -15.74 -3.21
CA LEU A 75 -22.81 -15.83 -2.64
C LEU A 75 -22.79 -16.99 -1.66
N VAL A 76 -21.87 -17.91 -1.86
CA VAL A 76 -21.74 -19.13 -1.06
C VAL A 76 -20.48 -19.05 -0.24
N THR A 77 -20.57 -19.37 1.05
CA THR A 77 -19.44 -19.41 1.96
C THR A 77 -19.59 -20.52 2.98
N ILE A 78 -18.48 -21.01 3.49
CA ILE A 78 -18.41 -21.88 4.67
C ILE A 78 -17.60 -21.14 5.71
N GLU A 79 -17.96 -21.26 6.99
CA GLU A 79 -17.22 -20.70 8.10
C GLU A 79 -15.75 -21.16 8.06
N GLU A 80 -14.83 -20.24 8.34
CA GLU A 80 -13.39 -20.47 8.31
C GLU A 80 -12.95 -21.35 9.50
N PRO A 81 -12.49 -22.60 9.27
CA PRO A 81 -12.17 -23.54 10.34
C PRO A 81 -10.73 -23.43 10.87
N ASN A 82 -9.87 -22.64 10.21
CA ASN A 82 -8.41 -22.64 10.45
C ASN A 82 -7.77 -24.04 10.34
N ASP A 83 -8.18 -24.79 9.34
CA ASP A 83 -7.69 -26.15 9.08
C ASP A 83 -6.32 -26.10 8.37
N PHE A 84 -5.30 -25.74 9.15
CA PHE A 84 -3.92 -25.59 8.67
C PHE A 84 -2.99 -26.59 9.35
N GLU A 85 -2.00 -27.06 8.62
CA GLU A 85 -0.93 -27.88 9.17
C GLU A 85 -0.09 -27.08 10.17
N THR A 86 0.50 -27.80 11.14
CA THR A 86 1.41 -27.17 12.10
C THR A 86 2.79 -27.00 11.50
N ILE A 87 3.26 -25.76 11.37
CA ILE A 87 4.59 -25.46 10.84
C ILE A 87 5.50 -25.07 12.02
N VAL A 88 6.52 -25.87 12.28
CA VAL A 88 7.43 -25.69 13.43
C VAL A 88 8.28 -24.43 13.28
N ASN A 89 8.92 -24.26 12.13
CA ASN A 89 9.79 -23.11 11.82
C ASN A 89 9.31 -22.37 10.59
N PRO A 90 8.24 -21.55 10.71
CA PRO A 90 7.68 -20.85 9.58
C PRO A 90 8.57 -19.72 9.05
N CYS A 91 9.39 -19.09 9.91
CA CYS A 91 10.28 -17.99 9.54
C CYS A 91 11.73 -18.46 9.44
N THR A 92 12.36 -18.21 8.30
CA THR A 92 13.77 -18.55 7.99
C THR A 92 14.67 -17.31 7.90
N TRP A 93 14.12 -16.13 8.19
CA TRP A 93 14.89 -14.88 8.13
C TRP A 93 15.99 -14.82 9.19
N GLN A 94 17.23 -14.50 8.76
CA GLN A 94 18.42 -14.46 9.62
C GLN A 94 18.87 -13.03 9.99
N GLY A 95 18.12 -12.00 9.56
CA GLY A 95 18.43 -10.62 9.88
C GLY A 95 18.23 -10.30 11.36
N LYS A 96 18.73 -9.14 11.77
CA LYS A 96 18.54 -8.61 13.13
C LYS A 96 17.77 -7.30 13.08
N LEU A 97 16.79 -7.17 13.95
CA LEU A 97 16.10 -5.91 14.17
C LEU A 97 17.00 -4.96 14.97
N THR A 98 16.92 -3.67 14.68
CA THR A 98 17.50 -2.64 15.56
C THR A 98 16.75 -2.62 16.89
N SER A 99 17.31 -2.01 17.94
CA SER A 99 16.67 -1.94 19.26
C SER A 99 15.24 -1.36 19.20
N LEU A 100 15.05 -0.29 18.41
CA LEU A 100 13.73 0.32 18.22
C LEU A 100 12.77 -0.57 17.43
N GLN A 101 13.27 -1.23 16.39
CA GLN A 101 12.46 -2.18 15.63
C GLN A 101 12.05 -3.37 16.51
N GLN A 102 12.93 -3.84 17.38
CA GLN A 102 12.64 -4.92 18.30
C GLN A 102 11.55 -4.51 19.29
N GLN A 103 11.64 -3.31 19.87
CA GLN A 103 10.61 -2.78 20.76
C GLN A 103 9.23 -2.77 20.08
N VAL A 104 9.15 -2.22 18.85
CA VAL A 104 7.88 -2.22 18.09
C VAL A 104 7.39 -3.64 17.81
N SER A 105 8.28 -4.56 17.47
CA SER A 105 7.96 -5.96 17.22
C SER A 105 7.41 -6.65 18.49
N ASP A 106 8.00 -6.36 19.64
CA ASP A 106 7.53 -6.92 20.94
C ASP A 106 6.14 -6.37 21.30
N GLU A 107 5.87 -5.08 21.03
CA GLU A 107 4.56 -4.47 21.19
C GLU A 107 3.51 -5.10 20.25
N GLN A 108 3.88 -5.44 19.01
CA GLN A 108 3.02 -6.16 18.06
C GLN A 108 2.72 -7.57 18.57
N ILE A 109 3.71 -8.31 19.09
CA ILE A 109 3.50 -9.63 19.70
C ILE A 109 2.56 -9.52 20.90
N LYS A 110 2.73 -8.53 21.76
CA LYS A 110 1.85 -8.26 22.90
C LYS A 110 0.43 -7.99 22.43
N ALA A 111 0.24 -7.14 21.43
CA ALA A 111 -1.07 -6.85 20.84
C ALA A 111 -1.76 -8.12 20.32
N LEU A 112 -1.03 -9.00 19.62
CA LEU A 112 -1.55 -10.28 19.13
C LEU A 112 -2.02 -11.18 20.30
N LYS A 113 -1.24 -11.27 21.38
CA LYS A 113 -1.58 -12.07 22.56
C LYS A 113 -2.79 -11.53 23.31
N GLU A 114 -2.94 -10.20 23.36
CA GLU A 114 -4.05 -9.52 24.04
C GLU A 114 -5.32 -9.43 23.16
N GLY A 115 -5.27 -9.84 21.89
CA GLY A 115 -6.39 -9.70 20.96
C GLY A 115 -6.73 -8.25 20.64
N LYS A 116 -5.74 -7.35 20.63
CA LYS A 116 -5.93 -5.91 20.38
C LYS A 116 -5.36 -5.50 19.04
N SER A 117 -6.09 -4.66 18.33
CA SER A 117 -5.56 -4.04 17.10
C SER A 117 -4.42 -3.07 17.43
N HIS A 118 -3.46 -2.96 16.51
CA HIS A 118 -2.24 -2.22 16.70
C HIS A 118 -1.95 -1.31 15.49
N LEU A 119 -1.46 -0.11 15.74
CA LEU A 119 -1.03 0.84 14.71
C LEU A 119 0.48 1.11 14.85
N THR A 120 1.23 0.75 13.85
CA THR A 120 2.65 1.09 13.72
C THR A 120 2.79 2.35 12.87
N TYR A 121 3.07 3.46 13.52
CA TYR A 121 3.43 4.73 12.87
C TYR A 121 4.93 4.79 12.70
N ALA A 122 5.42 4.46 11.52
CA ALA A 122 6.84 4.35 11.25
C ALA A 122 7.22 5.10 9.97
N VAL A 123 8.29 5.87 10.02
CA VAL A 123 8.81 6.62 8.87
C VAL A 123 9.05 5.70 7.67
N THR A 124 9.14 6.27 6.48
CA THR A 124 9.54 5.52 5.28
C THR A 124 10.92 4.93 5.45
N SER A 125 11.14 3.71 4.97
CA SER A 125 12.41 2.96 5.13
C SER A 125 12.77 2.63 6.58
N ALA A 126 11.80 2.53 7.47
CA ALA A 126 12.01 2.09 8.86
C ALA A 126 12.12 0.55 9.02
N GLY A 127 11.94 -0.24 7.94
CA GLY A 127 11.91 -1.70 8.01
C GLY A 127 10.59 -2.25 8.55
N LYS A 128 9.47 -1.63 8.17
CA LYS A 128 8.11 -2.02 8.63
C LYS A 128 7.79 -3.50 8.41
N THR A 129 8.25 -4.08 7.32
CA THR A 129 7.96 -5.48 6.97
C THR A 129 8.68 -6.45 7.90
N GLU A 130 9.97 -6.20 8.16
CA GLU A 130 10.82 -7.08 8.99
C GLU A 130 10.36 -7.09 10.46
N MET A 131 9.84 -5.97 10.97
CA MET A 131 9.27 -5.89 12.33
C MET A 131 8.04 -6.78 12.53
N LEU A 132 7.30 -7.10 11.46
CA LEU A 132 6.15 -8.00 11.52
C LEU A 132 6.55 -9.48 11.65
N PHE A 133 7.76 -9.87 11.26
CA PHE A 133 8.12 -11.28 11.15
C PHE A 133 7.94 -12.08 12.45
N PRO A 134 8.34 -11.58 13.63
CA PRO A 134 8.10 -12.29 14.88
C PRO A 134 6.61 -12.47 15.21
N MET A 135 5.80 -11.44 14.99
CA MET A 135 4.34 -11.50 15.19
C MET A 135 3.68 -12.47 14.19
N LEU A 136 4.04 -12.41 12.91
CA LEU A 136 3.55 -13.34 11.88
C LEU A 136 3.94 -14.78 12.21
N THR A 137 5.18 -15.01 12.67
CA THR A 137 5.67 -16.31 13.11
C THR A 137 4.78 -16.89 14.23
N LEU A 138 4.47 -16.07 15.24
CA LEU A 138 3.60 -16.47 16.34
C LEU A 138 2.17 -16.78 15.85
N ALA A 139 1.59 -15.93 15.02
CA ALA A 139 0.26 -16.11 14.46
C ALA A 139 0.14 -17.39 13.61
N ILE A 140 1.17 -17.71 12.80
CA ILE A 140 1.23 -18.92 11.98
C ILE A 140 1.28 -20.15 12.88
N LYS A 141 2.14 -20.16 13.94
CA LYS A 141 2.22 -21.25 14.90
C LYS A 141 0.90 -21.49 15.65
N GLN A 142 0.12 -20.43 15.86
CA GLN A 142 -1.22 -20.49 16.44
C GLN A 142 -2.32 -20.90 15.44
N LYS A 143 -1.95 -21.30 14.22
CA LYS A 143 -2.89 -21.63 13.13
C LYS A 143 -3.87 -20.52 12.79
N LYS A 144 -3.55 -19.26 13.08
CA LYS A 144 -4.36 -18.10 12.69
C LYS A 144 -4.26 -17.87 11.19
N ARG A 145 -5.40 -17.58 10.55
CA ARG A 145 -5.42 -17.19 9.15
C ARG A 145 -5.09 -15.73 9.01
N ILE A 146 -4.13 -15.40 8.14
CA ILE A 146 -3.52 -14.07 8.04
C ILE A 146 -3.69 -13.51 6.63
N ALA A 147 -4.12 -12.25 6.53
CA ALA A 147 -4.06 -11.49 5.29
C ALA A 147 -3.11 -10.30 5.45
N ILE A 148 -2.09 -10.20 4.62
CA ILE A 148 -1.27 -8.99 4.48
C ILE A 148 -1.77 -8.24 3.26
N VAL A 149 -2.30 -7.04 3.46
CA VAL A 149 -2.99 -6.30 2.41
C VAL A 149 -2.46 -4.89 2.25
N SER A 150 -2.50 -4.41 1.03
CA SER A 150 -2.18 -3.00 0.70
C SER A 150 -3.15 -2.50 -0.38
N PRO A 151 -3.47 -1.21 -0.43
CA PRO A 151 -4.27 -0.66 -1.53
C PRO A 151 -3.57 -0.67 -2.89
N ARG A 152 -2.27 -0.99 -2.95
CA ARG A 152 -1.44 -0.86 -4.16
C ARG A 152 -0.79 -2.18 -4.57
N ILE A 153 -0.89 -2.52 -5.86
CA ILE A 153 -0.32 -3.75 -6.43
C ILE A 153 1.21 -3.76 -6.28
N ASP A 154 1.88 -2.63 -6.54
CA ASP A 154 3.35 -2.54 -6.47
C ASP A 154 3.88 -2.91 -5.08
N VAL A 155 3.16 -2.54 -4.01
CA VAL A 155 3.49 -2.90 -2.63
C VAL A 155 3.31 -4.40 -2.39
N ILE A 156 2.22 -4.97 -2.89
CA ILE A 156 1.97 -6.43 -2.77
C ILE A 156 3.06 -7.23 -3.47
N LEU A 157 3.51 -6.79 -4.65
CA LEU A 157 4.60 -7.44 -5.37
C LEU A 157 5.95 -7.35 -4.63
N GLU A 158 6.24 -6.21 -3.99
CA GLU A 158 7.43 -6.06 -3.13
C GLU A 158 7.33 -6.95 -1.89
N LEU A 159 6.16 -6.99 -1.23
CA LEU A 159 5.91 -7.88 -0.08
C LEU A 159 6.02 -9.36 -0.47
N LYS A 160 5.55 -9.77 -1.66
CA LYS A 160 5.71 -11.14 -2.17
C LYS A 160 7.17 -11.58 -2.14
N ILE A 161 8.07 -10.74 -2.64
CA ILE A 161 9.52 -11.05 -2.66
C ILE A 161 10.06 -11.22 -1.24
N ARG A 162 9.74 -10.29 -0.34
CA ARG A 162 10.22 -10.30 1.05
C ARG A 162 9.66 -11.46 1.85
N ILE A 163 8.37 -11.72 1.76
CA ILE A 163 7.71 -12.84 2.46
C ILE A 163 8.23 -14.19 1.94
N LYS A 164 8.39 -14.34 0.61
CA LYS A 164 8.96 -15.57 0.02
C LYS A 164 10.39 -15.84 0.50
N ALA A 165 11.18 -14.78 0.71
CA ALA A 165 12.55 -14.91 1.21
C ALA A 165 12.64 -15.19 2.71
N ALA A 166 11.62 -14.79 3.50
CA ALA A 166 11.64 -14.84 4.95
C ALA A 166 10.83 -16.00 5.55
N PHE A 167 9.87 -16.55 4.81
CA PHE A 167 8.95 -17.56 5.32
C PHE A 167 8.89 -18.80 4.45
N ASN A 168 8.98 -19.95 5.09
CA ASN A 168 8.75 -21.26 4.45
C ASN A 168 7.31 -21.72 4.72
N VAL A 169 6.33 -20.96 4.20
CA VAL A 169 4.90 -21.20 4.38
C VAL A 169 4.20 -21.00 3.03
N PRO A 170 3.28 -21.90 2.64
CA PRO A 170 2.47 -21.68 1.45
C PRO A 170 1.65 -20.38 1.57
N PHE A 171 1.68 -19.55 0.54
CA PHE A 171 0.85 -18.36 0.46
C PHE A 171 0.40 -18.08 -0.97
N ILE A 172 -0.73 -17.43 -1.10
CA ILE A 172 -1.28 -16.98 -2.38
C ILE A 172 -1.23 -15.45 -2.49
N VAL A 173 -1.09 -14.96 -3.72
CA VAL A 173 -1.07 -13.50 -4.01
C VAL A 173 -2.27 -13.14 -4.86
N LEU A 174 -3.10 -12.20 -4.38
CA LEU A 174 -4.36 -11.82 -5.01
C LEU A 174 -4.38 -10.32 -5.35
N PHE A 175 -4.46 -9.99 -6.63
CA PHE A 175 -4.70 -8.62 -7.13
C PHE A 175 -5.48 -8.65 -8.45
N GLY A 176 -5.87 -7.50 -8.99
CA GLY A 176 -6.57 -7.45 -10.28
C GLY A 176 -5.65 -7.85 -11.43
N GLY A 177 -6.05 -8.87 -12.21
CA GLY A 177 -5.25 -9.41 -13.31
C GLY A 177 -4.29 -10.54 -12.93
N THR A 178 -4.35 -11.09 -11.71
CA THR A 178 -3.66 -12.36 -11.40
C THR A 178 -4.37 -13.50 -12.12
N GLU A 179 -3.58 -14.34 -12.79
CA GLU A 179 -4.03 -15.59 -13.45
C GLU A 179 -4.04 -16.78 -12.49
N ASP A 180 -3.42 -16.65 -11.31
CA ASP A 180 -3.30 -17.71 -10.32
C ASP A 180 -4.70 -18.12 -9.81
N GLU A 181 -4.99 -19.41 -9.87
CA GLU A 181 -6.19 -19.99 -9.26
C GLU A 181 -6.12 -19.85 -7.74
N TYR A 182 -7.27 -19.57 -7.12
CA TYR A 182 -7.35 -19.46 -5.67
C TYR A 182 -7.08 -20.83 -5.01
N GLN A 183 -6.17 -20.81 -4.05
CA GLN A 183 -5.89 -21.93 -3.16
C GLN A 183 -6.13 -21.52 -1.71
N TYR A 184 -6.65 -22.44 -0.92
CA TYR A 184 -6.84 -22.24 0.51
C TYR A 184 -5.49 -22.28 1.22
N THR A 185 -5.05 -21.13 1.71
CA THR A 185 -3.77 -20.99 2.42
C THR A 185 -3.94 -20.21 3.72
N GLN A 186 -3.05 -20.48 4.66
CA GLN A 186 -3.02 -19.78 5.94
C GLN A 186 -2.61 -18.30 5.80
N LEU A 187 -1.70 -18.02 4.86
CA LEU A 187 -1.21 -16.67 4.58
C LEU A 187 -1.65 -16.22 3.18
N ILE A 188 -2.17 -15.01 3.10
CA ILE A 188 -2.59 -14.39 1.84
C ILE A 188 -1.93 -13.01 1.73
N LEU A 189 -1.38 -12.69 0.56
CA LEU A 189 -0.99 -11.34 0.17
C LEU A 189 -2.02 -10.80 -0.82
N ALA A 190 -2.65 -9.67 -0.55
CA ALA A 190 -3.73 -9.21 -1.42
C ALA A 190 -3.84 -7.69 -1.51
N THR A 191 -4.40 -7.18 -2.61
CA THR A 191 -4.89 -5.80 -2.59
C THR A 191 -6.16 -5.71 -1.74
N THR A 192 -6.39 -4.56 -1.09
CA THR A 192 -7.56 -4.34 -0.24
C THR A 192 -8.89 -4.62 -0.96
N HIS A 193 -8.95 -4.43 -2.28
CA HIS A 193 -10.12 -4.76 -3.10
C HIS A 193 -10.46 -6.25 -3.06
N GLN A 194 -9.46 -7.13 -3.02
CA GLN A 194 -9.71 -8.58 -2.99
C GLN A 194 -10.42 -9.04 -1.72
N LEU A 195 -10.30 -8.27 -0.63
CA LEU A 195 -11.00 -8.59 0.62
C LEU A 195 -12.54 -8.57 0.50
N MET A 196 -13.10 -7.90 -0.52
CA MET A 196 -14.53 -8.00 -0.84
C MET A 196 -15.01 -9.43 -1.12
N LYS A 197 -14.08 -10.34 -1.48
CA LYS A 197 -14.39 -11.76 -1.74
C LYS A 197 -14.36 -12.62 -0.47
N PHE A 198 -14.16 -12.04 0.71
CA PHE A 198 -14.03 -12.75 1.97
C PHE A 198 -15.04 -12.28 3.00
N LYS A 199 -15.45 -13.18 3.89
CA LYS A 199 -16.35 -12.91 5.02
C LYS A 199 -15.87 -13.68 6.23
N GLN A 200 -15.51 -12.98 7.31
CA GLN A 200 -15.04 -13.59 8.57
C GLN A 200 -13.96 -14.67 8.33
N ALA A 201 -13.01 -14.35 7.47
CA ALA A 201 -12.00 -15.29 7.00
C ALA A 201 -10.68 -15.20 7.77
N PHE A 202 -10.35 -14.03 8.30
CA PHE A 202 -9.01 -13.77 8.83
C PHE A 202 -9.06 -13.47 10.32
N ASP A 203 -8.18 -14.13 11.07
CA ASP A 203 -7.92 -13.81 12.49
C ASP A 203 -7.05 -12.55 12.60
N VAL A 204 -6.13 -12.35 11.63
CA VAL A 204 -5.20 -11.23 11.59
C VAL A 204 -5.22 -10.61 10.19
N ILE A 205 -5.44 -9.32 10.13
CA ILE A 205 -5.22 -8.53 8.91
C ILE A 205 -4.09 -7.54 9.16
N VAL A 206 -3.01 -7.62 8.37
CA VAL A 206 -1.98 -6.58 8.32
C VAL A 206 -2.31 -5.66 7.15
N LEU A 207 -2.64 -4.41 7.45
CA LEU A 207 -2.96 -3.39 6.46
C LEU A 207 -1.77 -2.44 6.29
N ASP A 208 -0.97 -2.69 5.27
CA ASP A 208 0.14 -1.81 4.92
C ASP A 208 -0.32 -0.62 4.09
N GLU A 209 0.31 0.51 4.30
CA GLU A 209 -0.07 1.80 3.72
C GLU A 209 -1.53 2.20 4.03
N ALA A 210 -1.94 2.08 5.29
CA ALA A 210 -3.29 2.39 5.75
C ALA A 210 -3.75 3.84 5.50
N ASP A 211 -2.81 4.74 5.22
CA ASP A 211 -3.01 6.14 4.85
C ASP A 211 -3.17 6.37 3.34
N ALA A 212 -2.94 5.35 2.51
CA ALA A 212 -2.87 5.50 1.06
C ALA A 212 -4.24 5.45 0.36
N PHE A 213 -4.35 6.19 -0.74
CA PHE A 213 -5.44 6.02 -1.70
C PHE A 213 -5.31 4.66 -2.43
N PRO A 214 -6.42 3.96 -2.74
CA PRO A 214 -7.81 4.36 -2.53
C PRO A 214 -8.38 4.02 -1.15
N TYR A 215 -7.70 3.23 -0.30
CA TYR A 215 -8.24 2.75 0.97
C TYR A 215 -8.66 3.89 1.90
N ALA A 216 -7.79 4.86 2.12
CA ALA A 216 -8.01 5.95 3.08
C ALA A 216 -9.28 6.81 2.78
N ASN A 217 -9.75 6.81 1.53
CA ASN A 217 -10.87 7.63 1.09
C ASN A 217 -12.08 6.78 0.62
N SER A 218 -12.06 5.47 0.83
CA SER A 218 -13.10 4.56 0.35
C SER A 218 -13.76 3.80 1.50
N GLN A 219 -14.98 4.21 1.87
CA GLN A 219 -15.78 3.50 2.85
C GLN A 219 -16.02 2.04 2.43
N LEU A 220 -16.15 1.78 1.14
CA LEU A 220 -16.31 0.43 0.58
C LEU A 220 -15.11 -0.46 0.94
N LEU A 221 -13.88 0.02 0.77
CA LEU A 221 -12.69 -0.75 1.09
C LEU A 221 -12.50 -0.93 2.60
N VAL A 222 -12.81 0.09 3.39
CA VAL A 222 -12.82 -0.01 4.86
C VAL A 222 -13.83 -1.09 5.29
N THR A 223 -15.07 -1.05 4.80
CA THR A 223 -16.08 -2.06 5.10
C THR A 223 -15.62 -3.46 4.68
N SER A 224 -14.94 -3.60 3.53
CA SER A 224 -14.44 -4.89 3.05
C SER A 224 -13.37 -5.50 3.96
N VAL A 225 -12.49 -4.67 4.53
CA VAL A 225 -11.49 -5.13 5.51
C VAL A 225 -12.18 -5.68 6.76
N TYR A 226 -13.13 -4.95 7.33
CA TYR A 226 -13.87 -5.41 8.52
C TYR A 226 -14.80 -6.60 8.24
N GLN A 227 -15.39 -6.71 7.04
CA GLN A 227 -16.15 -7.89 6.63
C GLN A 227 -15.31 -9.15 6.55
N ALA A 228 -14.08 -9.03 6.04
CA ALA A 228 -13.16 -10.14 5.91
C ALA A 228 -12.56 -10.58 7.25
N LEU A 229 -12.53 -9.69 8.25
CA LEU A 229 -12.03 -9.96 9.59
C LEU A 229 -13.04 -10.80 10.38
N LYS A 230 -12.58 -11.78 11.14
CA LYS A 230 -13.41 -12.52 12.11
C LYS A 230 -13.87 -11.60 13.24
N LYS A 231 -14.90 -12.01 14.00
CA LYS A 231 -15.44 -11.21 15.11
C LYS A 231 -14.39 -10.86 16.16
N ASP A 232 -13.54 -11.83 16.50
CA ASP A 232 -12.44 -11.68 17.46
C ASP A 232 -11.09 -11.44 16.75
N GLY A 233 -11.13 -11.09 15.47
CA GLY A 233 -9.96 -10.80 14.67
C GLY A 233 -9.39 -9.41 14.97
N ILE A 234 -8.12 -9.24 14.67
CA ILE A 234 -7.38 -8.00 14.94
C ILE A 234 -6.72 -7.45 13.69
N ILE A 235 -6.52 -6.14 13.65
CA ILE A 235 -5.87 -5.45 12.54
C ILE A 235 -4.56 -4.81 13.00
N PHE A 236 -3.49 -5.09 12.27
CA PHE A 236 -2.22 -4.38 12.38
C PHE A 236 -2.13 -3.34 11.25
N PHE A 237 -2.29 -2.08 11.60
CA PHE A 237 -2.14 -0.96 10.67
C PHE A 237 -0.67 -0.55 10.58
N LEU A 238 -0.13 -0.46 9.36
CA LEU A 238 1.18 0.12 9.10
C LEU A 238 1.01 1.40 8.30
N THR A 239 1.64 2.46 8.74
CA THR A 239 1.56 3.75 8.06
C THR A 239 2.81 4.60 8.28
N ALA A 240 3.09 5.48 7.34
CA ALA A 240 4.13 6.51 7.50
C ALA A 240 3.54 7.90 7.74
N THR A 241 2.22 8.05 7.65
CA THR A 241 1.53 9.31 7.93
C THR A 241 0.18 9.05 8.61
N LEU A 242 -0.22 9.92 9.53
CA LEU A 242 -1.47 9.80 10.28
C LEU A 242 -2.56 10.67 9.65
N ASN A 243 -3.53 10.03 8.99
CA ASN A 243 -4.73 10.71 8.53
C ASN A 243 -5.74 10.95 9.68
N THR A 244 -6.82 11.68 9.40
CA THR A 244 -7.84 12.04 10.41
C THR A 244 -8.49 10.81 11.05
N THR A 245 -8.70 9.73 10.29
CA THR A 245 -9.32 8.49 10.78
C THR A 245 -8.40 7.78 11.76
N LEU A 246 -7.13 7.57 11.40
CA LEU A 246 -6.13 6.93 12.28
C LEU A 246 -5.91 7.76 13.56
N LYS A 247 -5.87 9.09 13.47
CA LYS A 247 -5.80 9.97 14.64
C LYS A 247 -7.01 9.83 15.56
N LYS A 248 -8.21 9.63 15.00
CA LYS A 248 -9.42 9.36 15.82
C LYS A 248 -9.34 8.00 16.52
N MET A 249 -8.89 6.95 15.83
CA MET A 249 -8.72 5.61 16.43
C MET A 249 -7.73 5.64 17.60
N ILE A 250 -6.61 6.35 17.47
CA ILE A 250 -5.64 6.54 18.55
C ILE A 250 -6.29 7.24 19.74
N ARG A 251 -6.98 8.37 19.52
CA ARG A 251 -7.64 9.14 20.60
C ARG A 251 -8.71 8.35 21.33
N ARG A 252 -9.40 7.43 20.63
CA ARG A 252 -10.44 6.57 21.20
C ARG A 252 -9.90 5.29 21.82
N GLN A 253 -8.57 5.11 21.77
CA GLN A 253 -7.91 3.89 22.25
C GLN A 253 -8.41 2.60 21.55
N GLU A 254 -8.90 2.72 20.31
CA GLU A 254 -9.35 1.59 19.49
C GLU A 254 -8.16 0.75 18.99
N VAL A 255 -6.95 1.30 19.03
CA VAL A 255 -5.69 0.65 18.63
C VAL A 255 -4.57 0.99 19.60
N LEU A 256 -3.67 0.05 19.83
CA LEU A 256 -2.38 0.31 20.48
C LEU A 256 -1.47 1.04 19.46
N LEU A 257 -0.62 1.94 19.93
CA LEU A 257 0.25 2.75 19.05
C LEU A 257 1.71 2.52 19.38
N SER A 258 2.48 2.15 18.35
CA SER A 258 3.95 2.23 18.35
C SER A 258 4.43 3.27 17.35
N THR A 259 5.43 4.05 17.72
CA THR A 259 6.03 5.05 16.83
C THR A 259 7.51 4.73 16.58
N LEU A 260 7.90 4.65 15.30
CA LEU A 260 9.29 4.46 14.89
C LEU A 260 9.75 5.65 14.03
N PRO A 261 10.43 6.63 14.64
CA PRO A 261 10.78 7.89 13.98
C PRO A 261 12.06 7.81 13.15
N LEU A 262 12.86 6.75 13.29
CA LEU A 262 14.12 6.56 12.58
C LEU A 262 14.00 5.53 11.46
N ARG A 263 14.79 5.73 10.40
CA ARG A 263 14.95 4.75 9.33
C ARG A 263 15.82 3.58 9.82
N PHE A 264 15.80 2.45 9.10
CA PHE A 264 16.55 1.26 9.49
C PHE A 264 18.05 1.48 9.70
N HIS A 265 18.64 2.49 9.04
CA HIS A 265 20.05 2.87 9.18
C HIS A 265 20.28 3.98 10.22
N GLY A 266 19.31 4.24 11.11
CA GLY A 266 19.42 5.22 12.19
C GLY A 266 19.29 6.69 11.78
N GLN A 267 19.19 7.02 10.50
CA GLN A 267 19.17 8.41 10.04
C GLN A 267 17.74 8.99 9.97
N PRO A 268 17.59 10.30 10.22
CA PRO A 268 16.30 10.99 10.17
C PRO A 268 15.76 11.09 8.73
N LEU A 269 14.49 11.49 8.59
CA LEU A 269 13.92 11.84 7.29
C LEU A 269 14.61 13.06 6.69
N PRO A 270 14.79 13.14 5.34
CA PRO A 270 15.28 14.34 4.70
C PRO A 270 14.34 15.52 4.90
N ASN A 271 14.91 16.69 5.19
CA ASN A 271 14.14 17.92 5.28
C ASN A 271 13.69 18.42 3.90
N LEU A 272 12.48 19.00 3.84
CA LEU A 272 11.99 19.65 2.63
C LEU A 272 12.65 21.03 2.44
N ASN A 273 13.43 21.17 1.36
CA ASN A 273 14.03 22.43 0.98
C ASN A 273 13.12 23.17 0.00
N VAL A 274 12.32 24.10 0.50
CA VAL A 274 11.31 24.81 -0.29
C VAL A 274 11.90 26.03 -0.99
N GLN A 275 11.65 26.13 -2.30
CA GLN A 275 12.08 27.26 -3.11
C GLN A 275 10.93 27.83 -3.94
N ARG A 276 10.78 29.15 -3.94
CA ARG A 276 9.78 29.83 -4.75
C ARG A 276 10.19 29.85 -6.21
N VAL A 277 9.24 29.44 -7.09
CA VAL A 277 9.36 29.51 -8.56
C VAL A 277 8.04 29.91 -9.16
N ASN A 278 8.09 30.69 -10.25
CA ASN A 278 6.89 31.13 -10.95
C ASN A 278 6.85 30.50 -12.34
N LYS A 279 5.62 30.24 -12.85
CA LYS A 279 5.32 29.88 -14.25
C LYS A 279 6.19 28.75 -14.83
N TRP A 280 6.59 27.77 -14.02
CA TRP A 280 7.48 26.66 -14.41
C TRP A 280 6.92 25.81 -15.59
N ARG A 281 5.59 25.80 -15.79
CA ARG A 281 4.95 25.14 -16.93
C ARG A 281 5.19 25.88 -18.25
N LYS A 282 5.41 27.21 -18.23
CA LYS A 282 5.75 27.96 -19.43
C LYS A 282 7.23 27.85 -19.79
N ARG A 283 8.08 27.98 -18.78
CA ARG A 283 9.53 27.84 -18.90
C ARG A 283 10.10 27.31 -17.58
N LEU A 284 10.91 26.26 -17.65
CA LEU A 284 11.61 25.72 -16.48
C LEU A 284 12.56 26.80 -15.93
N PRO A 285 12.41 27.17 -14.64
CA PRO A 285 13.32 28.15 -14.04
C PRO A 285 14.75 27.64 -14.06
N ILE A 286 15.69 28.52 -14.40
CA ILE A 286 17.11 28.17 -14.53
C ILE A 286 17.67 27.47 -13.27
N LYS A 287 17.18 27.83 -12.09
CA LYS A 287 17.59 27.18 -10.84
C LYS A 287 17.18 25.71 -10.74
N VAL A 288 16.06 25.31 -11.37
CA VAL A 288 15.63 23.90 -11.48
C VAL A 288 16.58 23.14 -12.39
N VAL A 289 16.85 23.70 -13.57
CA VAL A 289 17.75 23.10 -14.57
C VAL A 289 19.18 22.99 -14.03
N ARG A 290 19.70 24.05 -13.41
CA ARG A 290 21.02 24.03 -12.77
C ARG A 290 21.12 22.92 -11.72
N GLN A 291 20.04 22.68 -10.94
CA GLN A 291 20.01 21.61 -9.96
C GLN A 291 20.10 20.24 -10.64
N MET A 292 19.33 20.01 -11.73
CA MET A 292 19.39 18.74 -12.47
C MET A 292 20.79 18.50 -13.08
N ILE A 293 21.40 19.53 -13.69
CA ILE A 293 22.76 19.46 -14.24
C ILE A 293 23.77 19.17 -13.13
N HIS A 294 23.64 19.81 -11.98
CA HIS A 294 24.50 19.59 -10.83
C HIS A 294 24.45 18.12 -10.36
N LEU A 295 23.23 17.55 -10.27
CA LEU A 295 23.05 16.15 -9.89
C LEU A 295 23.68 15.21 -10.92
N LYS A 296 23.46 15.44 -12.22
CA LYS A 296 24.09 14.69 -13.28
C LYS A 296 25.62 14.73 -13.18
N ASN A 297 26.20 15.91 -13.00
CA ASN A 297 27.66 16.06 -12.90
C ASN A 297 28.24 15.31 -11.70
N LYS A 298 27.47 15.18 -10.63
CA LYS A 298 27.80 14.37 -9.45
C LYS A 298 27.44 12.90 -9.61
N ARG A 299 26.92 12.47 -10.76
CA ARG A 299 26.41 11.11 -11.02
C ARG A 299 25.33 10.67 -10.04
N ILE A 300 24.55 11.62 -9.51
CA ILE A 300 23.42 11.38 -8.62
C ILE A 300 22.16 11.32 -9.45
N LYS A 301 21.47 10.19 -9.42
CA LYS A 301 20.17 10.00 -10.06
C LYS A 301 19.09 10.78 -9.32
N PHE A 302 18.03 11.17 -10.03
CA PHE A 302 16.98 11.96 -9.40
C PHE A 302 15.59 11.66 -9.94
N LEU A 303 14.59 11.83 -9.09
CA LEU A 303 13.18 11.86 -9.47
C LEU A 303 12.68 13.30 -9.54
N VAL A 304 11.88 13.60 -10.55
CA VAL A 304 11.16 14.86 -10.69
C VAL A 304 9.67 14.58 -10.60
N PHE A 305 9.06 14.97 -9.50
CA PHE A 305 7.62 14.84 -9.33
C PHE A 305 6.90 16.05 -9.90
N VAL A 306 5.85 15.77 -10.69
CA VAL A 306 4.98 16.80 -11.30
C VAL A 306 3.51 16.52 -10.97
N PRO A 307 2.62 17.54 -10.95
CA PRO A 307 1.23 17.38 -10.54
C PRO A 307 0.38 16.52 -11.48
N GLN A 308 0.60 16.62 -12.78
CA GLN A 308 -0.27 16.03 -13.81
C GLN A 308 0.55 15.28 -14.87
N VAL A 309 -0.07 14.29 -15.51
CA VAL A 309 0.57 13.50 -16.58
C VAL A 309 1.06 14.38 -17.73
N LYS A 310 0.27 15.38 -18.15
CA LYS A 310 0.69 16.35 -19.20
C LYS A 310 1.93 17.18 -18.83
N ASP A 311 2.18 17.37 -17.53
CA ASP A 311 3.36 18.09 -17.05
C ASP A 311 4.66 17.28 -17.28
N ILE A 312 4.56 15.95 -17.37
CA ILE A 312 5.71 15.06 -17.66
C ILE A 312 6.31 15.39 -19.02
N GLU A 313 5.49 15.35 -20.06
CA GLU A 313 5.94 15.65 -21.43
C GLU A 313 6.40 17.10 -21.56
N ASN A 314 5.70 18.03 -20.91
CA ASN A 314 6.08 19.43 -20.91
C ASN A 314 7.50 19.64 -20.36
N VAL A 315 7.83 19.05 -19.19
CA VAL A 315 9.17 19.15 -18.57
C VAL A 315 10.23 18.52 -19.48
N ILE A 316 9.96 17.33 -20.04
CA ILE A 316 10.90 16.62 -20.91
C ILE A 316 11.18 17.43 -22.18
N ASN A 317 10.15 17.98 -22.80
CA ASN A 317 10.30 18.77 -24.04
C ASN A 317 11.11 20.05 -23.79
N GLN A 318 10.86 20.74 -22.68
CA GLN A 318 11.65 21.92 -22.32
C GLN A 318 13.14 21.57 -22.10
N ILE A 319 13.44 20.43 -21.49
CA ILE A 319 14.83 19.97 -21.28
C ILE A 319 15.50 19.60 -22.60
N LYS A 320 14.79 18.91 -23.51
CA LYS A 320 15.31 18.50 -24.82
C LYS A 320 15.58 19.69 -25.74
N ASN A 321 14.65 20.64 -25.80
CA ASN A 321 14.73 21.82 -26.67
C ASN A 321 15.94 22.69 -26.34
N GLU A 322 16.28 22.83 -25.07
CA GLU A 322 17.41 23.66 -24.59
C GLU A 322 18.75 22.87 -24.59
N LYS A 323 18.78 21.63 -25.05
CA LYS A 323 19.98 20.78 -25.21
C LYS A 323 20.89 20.67 -23.97
N TYR A 324 20.31 20.59 -22.78
CA TYR A 324 21.07 20.50 -21.52
C TYR A 324 21.85 19.18 -21.34
N GLY A 325 21.79 18.28 -22.32
CA GLY A 325 22.48 17.00 -22.29
C GLY A 325 22.01 16.02 -21.21
N LEU A 326 20.82 16.23 -20.62
CA LEU A 326 20.21 15.37 -19.61
C LEU A 326 19.47 14.20 -20.27
N LYS A 327 19.75 12.98 -19.84
CA LYS A 327 19.01 11.78 -20.24
C LYS A 327 17.86 11.55 -19.27
N ILE A 328 16.67 12.02 -19.63
CA ILE A 328 15.48 11.96 -18.77
C ILE A 328 14.35 11.24 -19.50
N LEU A 329 13.67 10.33 -18.80
CA LEU A 329 12.44 9.67 -19.27
C LEU A 329 11.25 10.09 -18.40
N GLY A 330 10.04 9.89 -18.92
CA GLY A 330 8.80 10.14 -18.21
C GLY A 330 8.03 8.85 -17.96
N THR A 331 7.36 8.76 -16.79
CA THR A 331 6.51 7.61 -16.48
C THR A 331 5.31 8.01 -15.61
N TYR A 332 4.19 7.30 -15.79
CA TYR A 332 2.93 7.50 -15.06
C TYR A 332 2.19 6.16 -14.85
N ALA A 333 1.01 6.19 -14.23
CA ALA A 333 0.31 4.98 -13.81
C ALA A 333 -0.05 4.02 -14.96
N ALA A 334 -0.54 4.55 -16.08
CA ALA A 334 -0.94 3.76 -17.26
C ALA A 334 0.19 3.56 -18.29
N ASP A 335 1.44 3.86 -17.92
CA ASP A 335 2.60 3.67 -18.81
C ASP A 335 2.96 2.18 -18.88
N ALA A 336 2.76 1.56 -20.03
CA ALA A 336 3.05 0.15 -20.27
C ALA A 336 4.54 -0.19 -20.08
N THR A 337 5.44 0.78 -20.36
CA THR A 337 6.90 0.62 -20.24
C THR A 337 7.45 1.10 -18.89
N ARG A 338 6.58 1.32 -17.89
CA ARG A 338 6.98 1.83 -16.57
C ARG A 338 8.08 1.02 -15.92
N LEU A 339 7.97 -0.30 -15.94
CA LEU A 339 8.96 -1.19 -15.30
C LEU A 339 10.32 -1.10 -15.99
N GLU A 340 10.35 -1.03 -17.31
CA GLU A 340 11.58 -0.88 -18.10
C GLU A 340 12.28 0.45 -17.80
N LYS A 341 11.53 1.55 -17.72
CA LYS A 341 12.06 2.88 -17.38
C LYS A 341 12.60 2.95 -15.95
N VAL A 342 11.91 2.30 -15.01
CA VAL A 342 12.38 2.15 -13.64
C VAL A 342 13.69 1.36 -13.61
N GLN A 343 13.78 0.27 -14.39
CA GLN A 343 14.99 -0.53 -14.47
C GLN A 343 16.14 0.24 -15.14
N ALA A 344 15.87 0.96 -16.22
CA ALA A 344 16.86 1.83 -16.89
C ALA A 344 17.45 2.87 -15.92
N MET A 345 16.65 3.41 -15.01
CA MET A 345 17.15 4.31 -13.96
C MET A 345 18.03 3.57 -12.93
N ARG A 346 17.64 2.35 -12.51
CA ARG A 346 18.46 1.52 -11.61
C ARG A 346 19.82 1.19 -12.22
N ASP A 347 19.83 0.84 -13.50
CA ASP A 347 21.03 0.45 -14.26
C ASP A 347 21.92 1.66 -14.62
N GLY A 348 21.44 2.89 -14.37
CA GLY A 348 22.22 4.11 -14.65
C GLY A 348 22.24 4.54 -16.11
N LEU A 349 21.33 4.02 -16.91
CA LEU A 349 21.21 4.38 -18.34
C LEU A 349 20.63 5.78 -18.55
N ILE A 350 19.93 6.29 -17.53
CA ILE A 350 19.33 7.63 -17.51
C ILE A 350 19.72 8.40 -16.25
N ASP A 351 19.71 9.74 -16.33
CA ASP A 351 20.03 10.63 -15.22
C ASP A 351 18.86 10.78 -14.25
N GLY A 352 17.62 10.75 -14.76
CA GLY A 352 16.43 10.91 -13.94
C GLY A 352 15.11 10.49 -14.58
N LEU A 353 14.07 10.37 -13.75
CA LEU A 353 12.69 10.12 -14.18
C LEU A 353 11.78 11.28 -13.77
N VAL A 354 10.97 11.75 -14.73
CA VAL A 354 9.86 12.67 -14.46
C VAL A 354 8.59 11.83 -14.26
N THR A 355 7.87 12.07 -13.16
CA THR A 355 6.74 11.22 -12.79
C THR A 355 5.67 12.00 -12.00
N THR A 356 4.49 11.44 -11.89
CA THR A 356 3.46 11.88 -10.94
C THR A 356 3.64 11.16 -9.58
N THR A 357 2.68 11.32 -8.67
CA THR A 357 2.68 10.63 -7.36
C THR A 357 2.70 9.09 -7.45
N ILE A 358 2.67 8.51 -8.65
CA ILE A 358 2.73 7.04 -8.81
C ILE A 358 4.01 6.44 -8.22
N LEU A 359 5.15 7.13 -8.32
CA LEU A 359 6.42 6.66 -7.77
C LEU A 359 6.68 7.13 -6.32
N GLU A 360 5.69 7.74 -5.64
CA GLU A 360 5.83 8.06 -4.21
C GLU A 360 5.87 6.81 -3.33
N ARG A 361 5.41 5.64 -3.86
CA ARG A 361 5.33 4.35 -3.16
C ARG A 361 5.67 3.20 -4.11
N GLY A 362 5.86 1.99 -3.58
CA GLY A 362 5.95 0.74 -4.35
C GLY A 362 7.25 0.50 -5.16
N VAL A 363 8.19 1.44 -5.19
CA VAL A 363 9.48 1.27 -5.90
C VAL A 363 10.63 1.76 -5.04
N THR A 364 11.72 1.02 -4.98
CA THR A 364 12.93 1.41 -4.25
C THR A 364 14.03 1.82 -5.22
N PHE A 365 14.57 3.02 -5.00
CA PHE A 365 15.79 3.52 -5.62
C PHE A 365 16.80 3.85 -4.53
N LEU A 366 18.04 3.52 -4.74
CA LEU A 366 19.13 3.80 -3.81
C LEU A 366 19.88 5.08 -4.20
N GLY A 367 20.24 5.89 -3.22
CA GLY A 367 21.12 7.05 -3.40
C GLY A 367 20.59 8.18 -4.30
N ILE A 368 19.29 8.32 -4.46
CA ILE A 368 18.65 9.33 -5.32
C ILE A 368 18.35 10.63 -4.57
N ASP A 369 18.25 11.72 -5.35
CA ASP A 369 17.67 13.00 -4.93
C ASP A 369 16.27 13.20 -5.52
N VAL A 370 15.52 14.10 -4.91
CA VAL A 370 14.12 14.34 -5.28
C VAL A 370 13.88 15.83 -5.53
N LEU A 371 13.26 16.13 -6.66
CA LEU A 371 12.78 17.44 -7.05
C LEU A 371 11.26 17.38 -7.20
N ILE A 372 10.53 18.34 -6.65
CA ILE A 372 9.07 18.42 -6.75
C ILE A 372 8.72 19.76 -7.39
N LEU A 373 8.12 19.75 -8.58
CA LEU A 373 7.64 20.94 -9.28
C LEU A 373 6.14 21.12 -8.98
N GLY A 374 5.74 22.35 -8.63
CA GLY A 374 4.36 22.63 -8.26
C GLY A 374 3.95 21.95 -6.95
N GLY A 375 4.86 21.91 -5.95
CA GLY A 375 4.60 21.29 -4.65
C GLY A 375 3.46 21.94 -3.85
N ASP A 376 2.94 23.06 -4.32
CA ASP A 376 1.75 23.78 -3.82
C ASP A 376 0.43 23.30 -4.46
N GLU A 377 0.48 22.45 -5.45
CA GLU A 377 -0.71 21.90 -6.11
C GLU A 377 -1.45 20.90 -5.20
N PRO A 378 -2.79 20.81 -5.29
CA PRO A 378 -3.61 19.99 -4.38
C PRO A 378 -3.24 18.49 -4.33
N VAL A 379 -2.68 17.94 -5.41
CA VAL A 379 -2.25 16.53 -5.47
C VAL A 379 -1.12 16.24 -4.49
N PHE A 380 -0.29 17.23 -4.16
CA PHE A 380 0.78 17.12 -3.18
C PHE A 380 0.26 17.44 -1.77
N SER A 381 -0.53 16.52 -1.20
CA SER A 381 -0.89 16.59 0.22
C SER A 381 0.35 16.51 1.11
N ALA A 382 0.23 16.88 2.38
CA ALA A 382 1.33 16.74 3.35
C ALA A 382 1.83 15.29 3.41
N ALA A 383 0.92 14.32 3.39
CA ALA A 383 1.27 12.90 3.36
C ALA A 383 2.07 12.53 2.10
N ALA A 384 1.64 12.98 0.91
CA ALA A 384 2.37 12.74 -0.33
C ALA A 384 3.78 13.33 -0.29
N LEU A 385 3.94 14.57 0.18
CA LEU A 385 5.25 15.23 0.32
C LEU A 385 6.19 14.47 1.25
N ILE A 386 5.69 13.95 2.39
CA ILE A 386 6.46 13.14 3.34
C ILE A 386 6.88 11.80 2.69
N GLN A 387 5.97 11.13 1.98
CA GLN A 387 6.26 9.87 1.29
C GLN A 387 7.29 10.06 0.16
N ILE A 388 7.15 11.13 -0.61
CA ILE A 388 8.10 11.51 -1.66
C ILE A 388 9.47 11.84 -1.06
N ALA A 389 9.53 12.59 0.04
CA ALA A 389 10.77 12.87 0.77
C ALA A 389 11.45 11.58 1.21
N GLY A 390 10.67 10.62 1.68
CA GLY A 390 11.16 9.31 2.08
C GLY A 390 11.71 8.44 0.95
N ARG A 391 11.61 8.85 -0.33
CA ARG A 391 12.32 8.20 -1.45
C ARG A 391 13.81 8.49 -1.45
N CYS A 392 14.19 9.62 -0.89
CA CYS A 392 15.55 10.10 -0.81
C CYS A 392 16.30 9.46 0.37
N GLY A 393 17.60 9.22 0.22
CA GLY A 393 18.44 8.74 1.30
C GLY A 393 18.14 7.32 1.79
N ARG A 394 17.77 6.40 0.91
CA ARG A 394 17.49 4.99 1.24
C ARG A 394 18.73 4.09 1.29
N SER A 395 19.90 4.62 0.98
CA SER A 395 21.17 3.91 1.08
C SER A 395 21.90 4.31 2.36
N ALA A 396 22.52 3.35 3.04
CA ALA A 396 23.41 3.62 4.17
C ALA A 396 24.61 4.48 3.74
N ASP A 397 25.14 4.26 2.52
CA ASP A 397 26.26 5.03 1.96
C ASP A 397 25.90 6.49 1.65
N ARG A 398 24.60 6.77 1.43
CA ARG A 398 24.09 8.11 1.16
C ARG A 398 22.77 8.35 1.87
N PRO A 399 22.78 8.42 3.20
CA PRO A 399 21.56 8.59 4.00
C PRO A 399 20.94 9.98 3.86
N ASN A 400 21.76 10.99 3.54
CA ASN A 400 21.38 12.39 3.42
C ASN A 400 21.29 12.81 1.96
N GLY A 401 20.13 12.67 1.36
CA GLY A 401 19.85 13.17 0.02
C GLY A 401 19.05 14.48 0.03
N LEU A 402 19.00 15.17 -1.10
CA LEU A 402 18.29 16.44 -1.27
C LEU A 402 16.84 16.20 -1.66
N VAL A 403 15.92 16.80 -0.92
CA VAL A 403 14.51 16.95 -1.33
C VAL A 403 14.22 18.44 -1.54
N ARG A 404 14.05 18.82 -2.79
CA ARG A 404 13.76 20.22 -3.15
C ARG A 404 12.35 20.36 -3.67
N VAL A 405 11.57 21.22 -3.02
CA VAL A 405 10.18 21.50 -3.36
C VAL A 405 10.08 22.88 -3.98
N TYR A 406 9.69 22.94 -5.24
CA TYR A 406 9.48 24.17 -5.96
C TYR A 406 7.99 24.53 -5.94
N VAL A 407 7.66 25.70 -5.41
CA VAL A 407 6.28 26.19 -5.19
C VAL A 407 6.12 27.61 -5.72
N GLN A 408 4.93 27.99 -6.11
CA GLN A 408 4.59 29.41 -6.32
C GLN A 408 4.32 30.06 -4.97
N GLU A 409 3.56 29.37 -4.11
CA GLU A 409 3.23 29.83 -2.77
C GLU A 409 3.43 28.70 -1.74
N LYS A 410 3.74 29.06 -0.51
CA LYS A 410 3.89 28.12 0.58
C LYS A 410 2.53 27.76 1.17
N THR A 411 1.92 26.68 0.70
CA THR A 411 0.61 26.23 1.14
C THR A 411 0.63 25.60 2.52
N LYS A 412 -0.55 25.45 3.14
CA LYS A 412 -0.75 24.73 4.42
C LYS A 412 -0.23 23.30 4.34
N GLN A 413 -0.37 22.62 3.20
CA GLN A 413 0.11 21.24 3.00
C GLN A 413 1.64 21.16 3.11
N VAL A 414 2.34 22.09 2.49
CA VAL A 414 3.81 22.19 2.56
C VAL A 414 4.27 22.49 3.99
N VAL A 415 3.59 23.42 4.68
CA VAL A 415 3.90 23.74 6.08
C VAL A 415 3.69 22.53 6.99
N ASN A 416 2.57 21.83 6.84
CA ASN A 416 2.27 20.64 7.63
C ASN A 416 3.30 19.51 7.38
N ALA A 417 3.71 19.30 6.13
CA ALA A 417 4.73 18.30 5.81
C ALA A 417 6.08 18.60 6.47
N ILE A 418 6.50 19.88 6.45
CA ILE A 418 7.73 20.32 7.13
C ILE A 418 7.61 20.10 8.64
N ALA A 419 6.50 20.51 9.25
CA ALA A 419 6.27 20.37 10.69
C ALA A 419 6.30 18.89 11.13
N GLU A 420 5.65 18.01 10.36
CA GLU A 420 5.61 16.57 10.65
C GLU A 420 7.01 15.93 10.52
N ILE A 421 7.77 16.26 9.48
CA ILE A 421 9.17 15.78 9.33
C ILE A 421 10.02 16.26 10.50
N HIS A 422 9.92 17.52 10.89
CA HIS A 422 10.66 18.06 12.03
C HIS A 422 10.25 17.38 13.34
N TYR A 423 8.95 17.15 13.56
CA TYR A 423 8.46 16.41 14.72
C TYR A 423 9.07 15.02 14.81
N LEU A 424 8.99 14.23 13.73
CA LEU A 424 9.55 12.87 13.68
C LEU A 424 11.08 12.87 13.85
N ASN A 425 11.77 13.80 13.19
CA ASN A 425 13.23 13.92 13.32
C ASN A 425 13.65 14.31 14.75
N ASN A 426 12.90 15.20 15.41
CA ASN A 426 13.18 15.54 16.80
C ASN A 426 12.88 14.37 17.76
N LEU A 427 11.79 13.63 17.51
CA LEU A 427 11.51 12.42 18.27
C LEU A 427 12.63 11.38 18.09
N GLY A 428 13.19 11.24 16.88
CA GLY A 428 14.31 10.34 16.59
C GLY A 428 15.57 10.64 17.38
N LYS A 429 15.90 11.92 17.62
CA LYS A 429 17.10 12.32 18.40
C LYS A 429 17.12 11.77 19.82
N HIS A 430 15.97 11.52 20.45
CA HIS A 430 15.90 10.94 21.79
C HIS A 430 16.28 9.46 21.82
N TYR A 431 16.40 8.82 20.66
CA TYR A 431 16.78 7.40 20.54
C TYR A 431 18.21 7.22 20.01
N GLU A 432 18.88 8.30 19.61
CA GLU A 432 20.30 8.28 19.19
C GLU A 432 21.28 8.41 20.37
N MET A 433 20.76 8.63 21.58
CA MET A 433 21.50 8.64 22.84
C MET A 433 21.39 7.28 23.54
#